data_d1937ea2841c0857900ff59d2c22a9cc
#
_entry.id   d1937ea2841c0857900ff59d2c22a9cc
#
_cell.length_a   1.000
_cell.length_b   1.000
_cell.length_c   1.000
_cell.angle_alpha   90.00
_cell.angle_beta   90.00
_cell.angle_gamma   90.00
#
_symmetry.space_group_name_H-M   'P 1'
#
loop_
_entity.id
_entity.type
_entity.pdbx_description
1 polymer ?
#
loop_
_entity_poly.entity_id
_entity_poly.type
_entity_poly.pdbx_seq_one_letter_code
_entity_poly.pdbx_strand_id
1 'polypeptide(L)'
;LKEFIEKHKKYLQFPYSPAHFTDLMKSYQPGNDLFYDDLETLEYLSEKHLIRWGEKGIEPLFANPKEYFETEKNKDDIFEQMDVEKVFQELEDSLDDLGIGNLGSAIKSLLQLQPTGIEITKENEKTLKNMFPNLKPESSMWDLMKDIGPFSKKLLTDGEYYKDFRKSISESGFKLDSNSGNWDYKEVVSNIDKFLESFGTKMTYLDYVESSLKYQKNRQNYHEFFTTAYLLLDMIGYKTDKLPKQSDNMQNIQADGEHSFYGGHCDYFVAIDKKLRIKSQVLYSEFNVPTIVLHPSELISELEKVIDSSAKEDILGEVISFCNPENLVESHPLSDENEIETYAYKLPKFYFNYFNYVIQSIIEKDNIIAFTFRKAFKNYSRFIYFTEPERLIDSIVETFGGYEKHDVEELKKKFVYEDENIVFEWRFEDGIIRLQKEEDTKRPILNYIIYLNEKNSPASAG
;
A
#
# COMPACT_ATOMS: atom_id res chain seq x y z
N LEU A 1 20.86 -1.85 -14.06
CA LEU A 1 19.42 -1.92 -13.76
C LEU A 1 18.57 -1.62 -14.99
N LYS A 2 18.81 -0.52 -15.73
CA LYS A 2 18.05 -0.16 -16.94
C LYS A 2 18.02 -1.29 -17.96
N GLU A 3 19.16 -1.82 -18.36
CA GLU A 3 19.28 -2.96 -19.29
C GLU A 3 18.53 -4.21 -18.80
N PHE A 4 18.58 -4.47 -17.48
CA PHE A 4 17.85 -5.58 -16.88
C PHE A 4 16.33 -5.36 -16.98
N ILE A 5 15.85 -4.15 -16.65
CA ILE A 5 14.43 -3.80 -16.76
C ILE A 5 13.96 -3.94 -18.22
N GLU A 6 14.72 -3.40 -19.18
CA GLU A 6 14.37 -3.49 -20.61
C GLU A 6 14.25 -4.95 -21.08
N LYS A 7 15.19 -5.80 -20.66
CA LYS A 7 15.18 -7.24 -21.00
C LYS A 7 13.98 -7.98 -20.42
N HIS A 8 13.58 -7.63 -19.20
CA HIS A 8 12.54 -8.34 -18.45
C HIS A 8 11.22 -7.58 -18.31
N LYS A 9 11.07 -6.43 -18.97
CA LYS A 9 9.90 -5.55 -18.86
C LYS A 9 8.57 -6.28 -19.07
N LYS A 10 8.54 -7.25 -20.00
CA LYS A 10 7.35 -8.06 -20.25
C LYS A 10 6.87 -8.89 -19.04
N TYR A 11 7.71 -9.08 -18.03
CA TYR A 11 7.40 -9.82 -16.79
C TYR A 11 7.25 -8.89 -15.59
N LEU A 12 7.52 -7.59 -15.75
CA LEU A 12 7.56 -6.61 -14.67
C LEU A 12 6.49 -5.55 -14.90
N GLN A 13 5.85 -5.13 -13.83
CA GLN A 13 4.92 -4.00 -13.82
C GLN A 13 5.39 -2.97 -12.80
N PHE A 14 5.52 -1.71 -13.22
CA PHE A 14 5.94 -0.59 -12.37
C PHE A 14 4.80 0.43 -12.30
N PRO A 15 3.82 0.25 -11.42
CA PRO A 15 2.75 1.24 -11.31
C PRO A 15 3.31 2.54 -10.70
N TYR A 16 2.73 3.66 -11.12
CA TYR A 16 2.97 4.92 -10.45
C TYR A 16 1.82 5.30 -9.53
N SER A 17 2.06 6.25 -8.62
CA SER A 17 1.10 6.71 -7.63
C SER A 17 1.16 8.24 -7.50
N PRO A 18 0.20 8.89 -6.83
CA PRO A 18 0.26 10.32 -6.53
C PRO A 18 1.56 10.77 -5.86
N ALA A 19 2.17 9.91 -5.03
CA ALA A 19 3.44 10.22 -4.37
C ALA A 19 4.58 10.54 -5.35
N HIS A 20 4.61 9.91 -6.53
CA HIS A 20 5.60 10.23 -7.57
C HIS A 20 5.46 11.67 -8.08
N PHE A 21 4.23 12.17 -8.18
CA PHE A 21 4.01 13.57 -8.58
C PHE A 21 4.40 14.54 -7.49
N THR A 22 4.16 14.20 -6.22
CA THR A 22 4.63 15.01 -5.08
C THR A 22 6.15 15.20 -5.14
N ASP A 23 6.90 14.17 -5.52
CA ASP A 23 8.35 14.29 -5.69
C ASP A 23 8.74 15.06 -6.96
N LEU A 24 8.09 14.80 -8.09
CA LEU A 24 8.36 15.51 -9.35
C LEU A 24 8.05 17.00 -9.24
N MET A 25 6.97 17.37 -8.55
CA MET A 25 6.58 18.76 -8.33
C MET A 25 7.66 19.59 -7.62
N LYS A 26 8.53 18.98 -6.82
CA LYS A 26 9.65 19.68 -6.15
C LYS A 26 10.65 20.26 -7.16
N SER A 27 10.80 19.62 -8.32
CA SER A 27 11.69 20.05 -9.41
C SER A 27 10.97 20.78 -10.54
N TYR A 28 9.63 20.88 -10.45
CA TYR A 28 8.85 21.51 -11.51
C TYR A 28 9.14 23.01 -11.61
N GLN A 29 9.51 23.43 -12.81
CA GLN A 29 9.58 24.83 -13.23
C GLN A 29 9.02 24.93 -14.64
N PRO A 30 8.16 25.89 -14.96
CA PRO A 30 7.67 26.09 -16.31
C PRO A 30 8.83 26.16 -17.32
N GLY A 31 8.80 25.32 -18.36
CA GLY A 31 9.87 25.24 -19.36
C GLY A 31 11.08 24.40 -18.97
N ASN A 32 11.04 23.64 -17.89
CA ASN A 32 12.07 22.68 -17.53
C ASN A 32 11.89 21.35 -18.31
N ASP A 33 12.71 21.15 -19.32
CA ASP A 33 12.65 19.94 -20.17
C ASP A 33 12.90 18.66 -19.37
N LEU A 34 13.80 18.70 -18.37
CA LEU A 34 14.11 17.53 -17.53
C LEU A 34 12.87 16.99 -16.78
N PHE A 35 11.98 17.87 -16.37
CA PHE A 35 10.74 17.46 -15.72
C PHE A 35 9.85 16.64 -16.68
N TYR A 36 9.76 17.05 -17.94
CA TYR A 36 8.97 16.32 -18.94
C TYR A 36 9.65 15.01 -19.34
N ASP A 37 10.98 14.94 -19.38
CA ASP A 37 11.74 13.69 -19.57
C ASP A 37 11.47 12.69 -18.43
N ASP A 38 11.36 13.16 -17.19
CA ASP A 38 11.00 12.33 -16.04
C ASP A 38 9.56 11.79 -16.18
N LEU A 39 8.60 12.61 -16.63
CA LEU A 39 7.23 12.15 -16.91
C LEU A 39 7.20 11.11 -18.06
N GLU A 40 8.00 11.28 -19.10
CA GLU A 40 8.12 10.28 -20.19
C GLU A 40 8.71 8.96 -19.67
N THR A 41 9.72 9.04 -18.80
CA THR A 41 10.30 7.87 -18.14
C THR A 41 9.25 7.16 -17.27
N LEU A 42 8.44 7.92 -16.54
CA LEU A 42 7.36 7.38 -15.71
C LEU A 42 6.30 6.69 -16.58
N GLU A 43 5.88 7.31 -17.71
CA GLU A 43 4.95 6.70 -18.66
C GLU A 43 5.51 5.41 -19.25
N TYR A 44 6.79 5.43 -19.67
CA TYR A 44 7.45 4.26 -20.23
C TYR A 44 7.53 3.09 -19.26
N LEU A 45 7.87 3.34 -17.99
CA LEU A 45 8.00 2.30 -16.97
C LEU A 45 6.63 1.77 -16.52
N SER A 46 5.68 2.67 -16.27
CA SER A 46 4.40 2.31 -15.72
C SER A 46 3.40 1.76 -16.74
N GLU A 47 3.63 1.96 -18.02
CA GLU A 47 2.65 1.64 -19.08
C GLU A 47 1.27 2.21 -18.74
N LYS A 48 1.26 3.43 -18.18
CA LYS A 48 0.06 4.18 -17.73
C LYS A 48 -0.71 3.56 -16.56
N HIS A 49 -0.13 2.60 -15.85
CA HIS A 49 -0.78 2.03 -14.67
C HIS A 49 -0.58 2.94 -13.46
N LEU A 50 -1.65 3.58 -13.03
CA LEU A 50 -1.75 4.37 -11.82
C LEU A 50 -2.41 3.56 -10.71
N ILE A 51 -1.83 3.59 -9.51
CA ILE A 51 -2.53 3.19 -8.29
C ILE A 51 -2.78 4.43 -7.44
N ARG A 52 -4.00 4.58 -6.97
CA ARG A 52 -4.37 5.65 -6.04
C ARG A 52 -5.29 5.13 -4.94
N TRP A 53 -5.40 5.90 -3.88
CA TRP A 53 -6.42 5.68 -2.87
C TRP A 53 -7.70 6.41 -3.27
N GLY A 54 -8.78 5.67 -3.43
CA GLY A 54 -10.08 6.19 -3.79
C GLY A 54 -11.12 5.94 -2.69
N GLU A 55 -12.38 6.16 -3.01
CA GLU A 55 -13.48 6.02 -2.04
C GLU A 55 -13.65 4.59 -1.51
N LYS A 56 -13.32 3.59 -2.31
CA LYS A 56 -13.47 2.16 -1.98
C LYS A 56 -12.16 1.49 -1.58
N GLY A 57 -11.08 2.26 -1.39
CA GLY A 57 -9.75 1.75 -1.12
C GLY A 57 -8.81 1.96 -2.31
N ILE A 58 -7.85 1.05 -2.50
CA ILE A 58 -6.94 1.11 -3.65
C ILE A 58 -7.71 0.93 -4.95
N GLU A 59 -7.47 1.85 -5.87
CA GLU A 59 -8.05 1.85 -7.21
C GLU A 59 -6.92 1.79 -8.25
N PRO A 60 -6.86 0.75 -9.09
CA PRO A 60 -6.02 0.73 -10.28
C PRO A 60 -6.71 1.54 -11.38
N LEU A 61 -5.97 2.40 -12.04
CA LEU A 61 -6.44 3.22 -13.14
C LEU A 61 -5.48 3.12 -14.31
N PHE A 62 -6.01 3.31 -15.50
CA PHE A 62 -5.21 3.45 -16.71
C PHE A 62 -5.17 4.93 -17.07
N ALA A 63 -4.13 5.65 -16.66
CA ALA A 63 -4.00 7.08 -16.82
C ALA A 63 -2.62 7.46 -17.36
N ASN A 64 -2.59 8.38 -18.32
CA ASN A 64 -1.33 8.92 -18.81
C ASN A 64 -0.71 9.84 -17.75
N PRO A 65 0.56 9.66 -17.35
CA PRO A 65 1.20 10.51 -16.34
C PRO A 65 1.19 12.00 -16.66
N LYS A 66 1.35 12.39 -17.94
CA LYS A 66 1.31 13.81 -18.34
C LYS A 66 -0.09 14.40 -18.16
N GLU A 67 -1.13 13.68 -18.59
CA GLU A 67 -2.52 14.12 -18.45
C GLU A 67 -2.94 14.19 -16.98
N TYR A 68 -2.53 13.19 -16.20
CA TYR A 68 -2.78 13.16 -14.76
C TYR A 68 -2.10 14.34 -14.05
N PHE A 69 -0.83 14.63 -14.40
CA PHE A 69 -0.11 15.78 -13.88
C PHE A 69 -0.83 17.10 -14.19
N GLU A 70 -1.30 17.31 -15.44
CA GLU A 70 -2.02 18.51 -15.82
C GLU A 70 -3.31 18.72 -15.01
N THR A 71 -3.94 17.64 -14.57
CA THR A 71 -5.12 17.68 -13.70
C THR A 71 -4.73 18.02 -12.26
N GLU A 72 -3.67 17.39 -11.74
CA GLU A 72 -3.24 17.55 -10.34
C GLU A 72 -2.60 18.93 -10.07
N LYS A 73 -1.80 19.46 -11.01
CA LYS A 73 -1.11 20.75 -10.82
C LYS A 73 -2.05 21.95 -10.64
N ASN A 74 -3.30 21.81 -11.07
CA ASN A 74 -4.31 22.87 -11.00
C ASN A 74 -5.25 22.69 -9.80
N LYS A 75 -5.05 21.64 -8.97
CA LYS A 75 -5.83 21.52 -7.73
C LYS A 75 -5.43 22.63 -6.77
N ASP A 76 -6.45 23.30 -6.26
CA ASP A 76 -6.30 24.36 -5.27
C ASP A 76 -5.47 23.86 -4.07
N ASP A 77 -4.63 24.75 -3.55
CA ASP A 77 -3.82 24.48 -2.37
C ASP A 77 -4.74 24.02 -1.22
N ILE A 78 -4.58 22.77 -0.77
CA ILE A 78 -5.33 22.20 0.37
C ILE A 78 -5.28 23.14 1.59
N PHE A 79 -4.22 23.96 1.71
CA PHE A 79 -4.07 24.93 2.80
C PHE A 79 -4.97 26.16 2.66
N GLU A 80 -5.42 26.52 1.45
CA GLU A 80 -6.46 27.54 1.28
C GLU A 80 -7.81 27.05 1.82
N GLN A 81 -8.04 25.73 1.74
CA GLN A 81 -9.24 25.09 2.32
C GLN A 81 -9.16 24.94 3.84
N MET A 82 -7.97 25.06 4.45
CA MET A 82 -7.77 25.06 5.91
C MET A 82 -7.98 26.44 6.58
N ASP A 83 -8.36 27.46 5.82
CA ASP A 83 -8.79 28.74 6.40
C ASP A 83 -10.13 28.55 7.12
N VAL A 84 -10.07 28.52 8.45
CA VAL A 84 -11.24 28.30 9.29
C VAL A 84 -12.30 29.38 9.05
N GLU A 85 -11.92 30.62 8.75
CA GLU A 85 -12.88 31.70 8.46
C GLU A 85 -13.60 31.43 7.14
N LYS A 86 -12.88 30.96 6.10
CA LYS A 86 -13.45 30.59 4.81
C LYS A 86 -14.38 29.38 4.93
N VAL A 87 -13.95 28.35 5.65
CA VAL A 87 -14.78 27.14 5.90
C VAL A 87 -16.07 27.49 6.64
N PHE A 88 -15.99 28.37 7.63
CA PHE A 88 -17.20 28.83 8.35
C PHE A 88 -18.08 29.72 7.48
N GLN A 89 -17.53 30.50 6.58
CA GLN A 89 -18.32 31.30 5.64
C GLN A 89 -19.08 30.41 4.66
N GLU A 90 -18.41 29.41 4.08
CA GLU A 90 -19.05 28.42 3.19
C GLU A 90 -20.14 27.63 3.93
N LEU A 91 -19.93 27.33 5.22
CA LEU A 91 -20.93 26.69 6.06
C LEU A 91 -22.14 27.64 6.29
N GLU A 92 -21.90 28.92 6.62
CA GLU A 92 -22.95 29.93 6.78
C GLU A 92 -23.78 30.06 5.49
N ASP A 93 -23.11 30.19 4.34
CA ASP A 93 -23.77 30.29 3.03
C ASP A 93 -24.62 29.05 2.72
N SER A 94 -24.09 27.87 3.01
CA SER A 94 -24.84 26.59 2.82
C SER A 94 -26.03 26.44 3.76
N LEU A 95 -25.93 26.95 4.97
CA LEU A 95 -27.02 26.95 5.96
C LEU A 95 -28.06 28.02 5.65
N ASP A 96 -27.67 29.14 5.04
CA ASP A 96 -28.59 30.19 4.56
C ASP A 96 -29.49 29.64 3.44
N ASP A 97 -28.93 28.87 2.50
CA ASP A 97 -29.70 28.20 1.45
C ASP A 97 -30.74 27.23 2.00
N LEU A 98 -30.48 26.66 3.18
CA LEU A 98 -31.41 25.76 3.90
C LEU A 98 -32.37 26.53 4.83
N GLY A 99 -32.26 27.87 4.93
CA GLY A 99 -33.09 28.72 5.79
C GLY A 99 -32.72 28.65 7.28
N ILE A 100 -31.53 28.18 7.62
CA ILE A 100 -31.01 28.05 9.00
C ILE A 100 -29.63 28.74 9.18
N GLY A 101 -29.36 29.80 8.41
CA GLY A 101 -28.07 30.49 8.37
C GLY A 101 -27.58 31.04 9.71
N ASN A 102 -28.49 31.41 10.62
CA ASN A 102 -28.11 31.84 11.97
C ASN A 102 -27.41 30.76 12.81
N LEU A 103 -27.43 29.49 12.38
CA LEU A 103 -26.80 28.37 13.09
C LEU A 103 -25.27 28.46 12.98
N GLY A 104 -24.72 28.80 11.81
CA GLY A 104 -23.27 29.00 11.60
C GLY A 104 -22.72 30.11 12.51
N SER A 105 -23.37 31.26 12.50
CA SER A 105 -23.03 32.41 13.37
C SER A 105 -23.15 32.05 14.86
N ALA A 106 -24.14 31.28 15.25
CA ALA A 106 -24.31 30.81 16.64
C ALA A 106 -23.17 29.89 17.06
N ILE A 107 -22.78 28.92 16.20
CA ILE A 107 -21.63 28.03 16.46
C ILE A 107 -20.34 28.81 16.60
N LYS A 108 -20.07 29.75 15.68
CA LYS A 108 -18.93 30.67 15.76
C LYS A 108 -18.87 31.44 17.07
N SER A 109 -20.01 32.02 17.48
CA SER A 109 -20.12 32.74 18.74
C SER A 109 -19.86 31.84 19.95
N LEU A 110 -20.33 30.60 19.95
CA LEU A 110 -20.03 29.63 21.01
C LEU A 110 -18.55 29.31 21.08
N LEU A 111 -17.88 29.09 19.94
CA LEU A 111 -16.44 28.83 19.89
C LEU A 111 -15.61 30.03 20.34
N GLN A 112 -16.09 31.26 20.10
CA GLN A 112 -15.47 32.49 20.60
C GLN A 112 -15.61 32.66 22.11
N LEU A 113 -16.67 32.14 22.70
CA LEU A 113 -16.90 32.20 24.15
C LEU A 113 -16.25 31.04 24.91
N GLN A 114 -15.97 29.95 24.23
CA GLN A 114 -15.39 28.74 24.86
C GLN A 114 -13.87 28.93 25.02
N PRO A 115 -13.31 28.90 26.26
CA PRO A 115 -11.87 28.92 26.46
C PRO A 115 -11.23 27.66 25.93
N THR A 116 -9.96 27.73 25.49
CA THR A 116 -9.22 26.59 24.95
C THR A 116 -9.03 25.45 25.95
N GLY A 117 -9.05 25.74 27.25
CA GLY A 117 -8.73 24.80 28.32
C GLY A 117 -7.25 24.39 28.35
N ILE A 118 -6.41 24.99 27.50
CA ILE A 118 -4.97 24.73 27.47
C ILE A 118 -4.30 25.53 28.59
N GLU A 119 -3.74 24.84 29.57
CA GLU A 119 -2.95 25.45 30.62
C GLU A 119 -1.53 25.74 30.11
N ILE A 120 -1.15 27.02 30.08
CA ILE A 120 0.19 27.46 29.69
C ILE A 120 1.07 27.45 30.94
N THR A 121 1.95 26.49 31.05
CA THR A 121 2.93 26.35 32.13
C THR A 121 4.30 26.83 31.66
N LYS A 122 5.24 27.04 32.57
CA LYS A 122 6.64 27.39 32.22
C LYS A 122 7.33 26.30 31.39
N GLU A 123 6.90 25.04 31.56
CA GLU A 123 7.47 23.90 30.87
C GLU A 123 6.98 23.80 29.43
N ASN A 124 5.71 24.15 29.15
CA ASN A 124 5.11 24.01 27.82
C ASN A 124 4.98 25.34 27.04
N GLU A 125 5.21 26.48 27.71
CA GLU A 125 5.02 27.83 27.14
C GLU A 125 5.78 28.01 25.81
N LYS A 126 7.06 27.59 25.78
CA LYS A 126 7.91 27.73 24.60
C LYS A 126 7.39 26.87 23.44
N THR A 127 6.98 25.63 23.72
CA THR A 127 6.42 24.74 22.72
C THR A 127 5.09 25.24 22.20
N LEU A 128 4.19 25.65 23.07
CA LEU A 128 2.87 26.20 22.71
C LEU A 128 2.99 27.48 21.90
N LYS A 129 3.91 28.39 22.27
CA LYS A 129 4.16 29.61 21.48
C LYS A 129 4.77 29.36 20.11
N ASN A 130 5.57 28.30 19.97
CA ASN A 130 6.07 27.89 18.65
C ASN A 130 4.95 27.31 17.78
N MET A 131 4.05 26.53 18.37
CA MET A 131 2.92 25.93 17.64
C MET A 131 1.84 26.98 17.32
N PHE A 132 1.50 27.78 18.33
CA PHE A 132 0.40 28.74 18.29
C PHE A 132 0.88 30.08 18.80
N PRO A 133 1.51 30.91 17.93
CA PRO A 133 2.14 32.17 18.35
C PRO A 133 1.19 33.17 19.01
N ASN A 134 -0.09 33.10 18.64
CA ASN A 134 -1.13 34.00 19.13
C ASN A 134 -1.87 33.46 20.37
N LEU A 135 -1.56 32.24 20.80
CA LEU A 135 -2.20 31.60 21.95
C LEU A 135 -1.86 32.34 23.25
N LYS A 136 -2.89 32.73 23.98
CA LYS A 136 -2.83 33.33 25.29
C LYS A 136 -3.70 32.55 26.27
N PRO A 137 -3.52 32.71 27.60
CA PRO A 137 -4.38 32.07 28.58
C PRO A 137 -5.88 32.36 28.40
N GLU A 138 -6.20 33.54 27.90
CA GLU A 138 -7.57 33.99 27.61
C GLU A 138 -8.08 33.66 26.21
N SER A 139 -7.27 33.00 25.37
CA SER A 139 -7.67 32.64 24.00
C SER A 139 -8.86 31.70 23.98
N SER A 140 -9.74 31.90 23.03
CA SER A 140 -10.91 31.08 22.78
C SER A 140 -10.56 29.87 21.89
N MET A 141 -11.47 28.90 21.83
CA MET A 141 -11.38 27.80 20.86
C MET A 141 -11.35 28.30 19.42
N TRP A 142 -12.05 29.39 19.13
CA TRP A 142 -12.02 30.05 17.82
C TRP A 142 -10.62 30.56 17.46
N ASP A 143 -9.94 31.21 18.42
CA ASP A 143 -8.58 31.70 18.20
C ASP A 143 -7.60 30.58 17.95
N LEU A 144 -7.73 29.45 18.69
CA LEU A 144 -6.92 28.28 18.48
C LEU A 144 -7.15 27.66 17.09
N MET A 145 -8.41 27.57 16.66
CA MET A 145 -8.76 27.02 15.35
C MET A 145 -8.18 27.86 14.20
N LYS A 146 -8.16 29.20 14.33
CA LYS A 146 -7.52 30.08 13.34
C LYS A 146 -6.02 29.86 13.22
N ASP A 147 -5.35 29.49 14.28
CA ASP A 147 -3.91 29.25 14.28
C ASP A 147 -3.54 27.84 13.75
N ILE A 148 -4.48 26.89 13.73
CA ILE A 148 -4.23 25.52 13.27
C ILE A 148 -3.83 25.48 11.79
N GLY A 149 -4.52 26.17 10.90
CA GLY A 149 -4.21 26.24 9.48
C GLY A 149 -2.80 26.77 9.20
N PRO A 150 -2.47 27.99 9.67
CA PRO A 150 -1.11 28.54 9.56
C PRO A 150 -0.02 27.66 10.19
N PHE A 151 -0.30 27.04 11.34
CA PHE A 151 0.60 26.10 11.99
C PHE A 151 0.87 24.89 11.08
N SER A 152 -0.18 24.24 10.59
CA SER A 152 -0.08 23.09 9.72
C SER A 152 0.68 23.40 8.43
N LYS A 153 0.38 24.55 7.81
CA LYS A 153 1.09 25.02 6.60
C LYS A 153 2.58 25.19 6.86
N LYS A 154 2.96 25.89 7.93
CA LYS A 154 4.38 26.08 8.31
C LYS A 154 5.06 24.75 8.61
N LEU A 155 4.40 23.87 9.36
CA LEU A 155 4.97 22.56 9.72
C LEU A 155 5.28 21.72 8.47
N LEU A 156 4.41 21.77 7.47
CA LEU A 156 4.55 21.01 6.25
C LEU A 156 5.55 21.61 5.26
N THR A 157 5.63 22.93 5.15
CA THR A 157 6.38 23.60 4.08
C THR A 157 7.69 24.25 4.54
N ASP A 158 7.84 24.55 5.84
CA ASP A 158 9.01 25.24 6.39
C ASP A 158 9.91 24.24 7.15
N GLY A 159 11.05 23.90 6.55
CA GLY A 159 11.99 22.93 7.13
C GLY A 159 12.65 23.43 8.44
N GLU A 160 12.86 24.74 8.62
CA GLU A 160 13.38 25.28 9.89
C GLU A 160 12.34 25.21 11.00
N TYR A 161 11.09 25.53 10.67
CA TYR A 161 9.99 25.43 11.61
C TYR A 161 9.75 23.97 12.04
N TYR A 162 9.76 23.03 11.11
CA TYR A 162 9.68 21.60 11.40
C TYR A 162 10.83 21.10 12.28
N LYS A 163 12.04 21.58 12.01
CA LYS A 163 13.23 21.27 12.82
C LYS A 163 13.10 21.79 14.26
N ASP A 164 12.64 23.03 14.44
CA ASP A 164 12.44 23.61 15.78
C ASP A 164 11.31 22.90 16.51
N PHE A 165 10.25 22.53 15.82
CA PHE A 165 9.16 21.73 16.37
C PHE A 165 9.66 20.37 16.90
N ARG A 166 10.43 19.63 16.09
CA ARG A 166 11.04 18.36 16.51
C ARG A 166 12.03 18.53 17.66
N LYS A 167 12.79 19.61 17.66
CA LYS A 167 13.70 19.93 18.76
C LYS A 167 12.92 20.17 20.05
N SER A 168 11.80 20.88 20.00
CA SER A 168 10.94 21.12 21.16
C SER A 168 10.37 19.80 21.72
N ILE A 169 9.91 18.89 20.85
CA ILE A 169 9.47 17.56 21.25
C ILE A 169 10.62 16.79 21.93
N SER A 170 11.83 16.82 21.36
CA SER A 170 13.01 16.17 21.93
C SER A 170 13.42 16.75 23.29
N GLU A 171 13.33 18.08 23.46
CA GLU A 171 13.64 18.79 24.69
C GLU A 171 12.60 18.51 25.80
N SER A 172 11.36 18.19 25.46
CA SER A 172 10.35 17.73 26.41
C SER A 172 10.58 16.30 26.94
N GLY A 173 11.66 15.65 26.50
CA GLY A 173 11.99 14.29 26.86
C GLY A 173 11.31 13.21 26.01
N PHE A 174 10.40 13.60 25.12
CA PHE A 174 9.69 12.66 24.22
C PHE A 174 10.55 12.32 23.00
N LYS A 175 11.63 11.58 23.23
CA LYS A 175 12.56 11.13 22.19
C LYS A 175 13.07 9.74 22.48
N LEU A 176 13.04 8.89 21.48
CA LEU A 176 13.64 7.57 21.58
C LEU A 176 15.14 7.63 21.86
N ASP A 177 15.62 6.67 22.66
CA ASP A 177 17.04 6.49 22.98
C ASP A 177 17.88 6.35 21.68
N SER A 178 19.14 6.73 21.77
CA SER A 178 20.14 6.56 20.70
C SER A 178 20.29 5.09 20.26
N ASN A 179 20.01 4.14 21.13
CA ASN A 179 20.03 2.70 20.84
C ASN A 179 18.84 2.23 19.97
N SER A 180 17.77 3.01 19.87
CA SER A 180 16.61 2.68 19.03
C SER A 180 16.98 2.40 17.57
N GLY A 181 18.09 2.97 17.13
CA GLY A 181 18.68 2.70 15.82
C GLY A 181 19.12 1.26 15.57
N ASN A 182 19.30 0.45 16.60
CA ASN A 182 19.76 -0.95 16.53
C ASN A 182 18.65 -1.97 16.74
N TRP A 183 17.41 -1.52 16.95
CA TRP A 183 16.28 -2.43 17.10
C TRP A 183 16.02 -3.22 15.82
N ASP A 184 15.66 -4.50 15.98
CA ASP A 184 15.11 -5.29 14.89
C ASP A 184 13.79 -4.63 14.44
N TYR A 185 13.57 -4.56 13.13
CA TYR A 185 12.37 -3.91 12.60
C TYR A 185 11.07 -4.55 13.08
N LYS A 186 11.08 -5.85 13.45
CA LYS A 186 9.94 -6.57 14.01
C LYS A 186 9.60 -6.18 15.44
N GLU A 187 10.54 -5.59 16.17
CA GLU A 187 10.39 -5.24 17.58
C GLU A 187 10.18 -3.73 17.79
N VAL A 188 10.25 -2.93 16.73
CA VAL A 188 10.25 -1.47 16.84
C VAL A 188 8.97 -0.97 17.51
N VAL A 189 7.79 -1.41 17.05
CA VAL A 189 6.50 -0.94 17.59
C VAL A 189 6.38 -1.35 19.06
N SER A 190 6.68 -2.59 19.42
CA SER A 190 6.64 -3.05 20.81
C SER A 190 7.62 -2.32 21.72
N ASN A 191 8.79 -1.90 21.20
CA ASN A 191 9.75 -1.10 21.96
C ASN A 191 9.30 0.36 22.11
N ILE A 192 8.59 0.91 21.12
CA ILE A 192 7.94 2.21 21.22
C ILE A 192 6.86 2.16 22.30
N ASP A 193 6.04 1.11 22.35
CA ASP A 193 5.00 0.95 23.37
C ASP A 193 5.60 0.94 24.78
N LYS A 194 6.69 0.20 25.02
CA LYS A 194 7.42 0.23 26.29
C LYS A 194 7.97 1.63 26.63
N PHE A 195 8.44 2.35 25.61
CA PHE A 195 8.88 3.73 25.79
C PHE A 195 7.70 4.63 26.21
N LEU A 196 6.55 4.54 25.53
CA LEU A 196 5.34 5.28 25.88
C LEU A 196 4.86 4.96 27.29
N GLU A 197 4.85 3.70 27.68
CA GLU A 197 4.52 3.25 29.04
C GLU A 197 5.44 3.89 30.10
N SER A 198 6.72 4.06 29.80
CA SER A 198 7.69 4.72 30.69
C SER A 198 7.36 6.19 30.98
N PHE A 199 6.57 6.85 30.11
CA PHE A 199 6.01 8.19 30.32
C PHE A 199 4.66 8.19 31.03
N GLY A 200 4.20 7.01 31.51
CA GLY A 200 2.93 6.89 32.23
C GLY A 200 1.69 6.91 31.35
N THR A 201 1.84 6.85 30.01
CA THR A 201 0.71 6.70 29.13
C THR A 201 0.27 5.24 29.04
N LYS A 202 -1.06 5.03 28.93
CA LYS A 202 -1.66 3.72 28.71
C LYS A 202 -1.93 3.45 27.22
N MET A 203 -1.66 4.42 26.36
CA MET A 203 -1.89 4.28 24.93
C MET A 203 -0.68 3.65 24.28
N THR A 204 -0.92 2.68 23.41
CA THR A 204 0.09 2.12 22.50
C THR A 204 0.37 3.09 21.35
N TYR A 205 1.41 2.81 20.59
CA TYR A 205 1.74 3.58 19.38
C TYR A 205 0.56 3.58 18.38
N LEU A 206 -0.07 2.43 18.16
CA LEU A 206 -1.21 2.33 17.25
C LEU A 206 -2.46 3.02 17.79
N ASP A 207 -2.67 3.02 19.13
CA ASP A 207 -3.76 3.79 19.76
C ASP A 207 -3.58 5.30 19.48
N TYR A 208 -2.35 5.81 19.48
CA TYR A 208 -2.07 7.20 19.12
C TYR A 208 -2.41 7.49 17.66
N VAL A 209 -2.02 6.59 16.74
CA VAL A 209 -2.39 6.71 15.33
C VAL A 209 -3.92 6.75 15.19
N GLU A 210 -4.62 5.79 15.79
CA GLU A 210 -6.08 5.73 15.73
C GLU A 210 -6.75 6.96 16.36
N SER A 211 -6.23 7.45 17.48
CA SER A 211 -6.78 8.61 18.16
C SER A 211 -6.71 9.88 17.31
N SER A 212 -5.68 10.03 16.49
CA SER A 212 -5.54 11.17 15.58
C SER A 212 -6.56 11.16 14.44
N LEU A 213 -7.17 9.98 14.14
CA LEU A 213 -8.12 9.77 13.05
C LEU A 213 -9.60 9.72 13.53
N LYS A 214 -9.87 9.76 14.84
CA LYS A 214 -11.22 9.60 15.43
C LYS A 214 -12.27 10.63 15.00
N TYR A 215 -11.83 11.75 14.46
CA TYR A 215 -12.76 12.78 13.95
C TYR A 215 -13.34 12.44 12.57
N GLN A 216 -12.80 11.44 11.89
CA GLN A 216 -13.32 10.95 10.61
C GLN A 216 -14.25 9.74 10.79
N LYS A 217 -15.40 9.97 11.39
CA LYS A 217 -16.35 8.96 11.91
C LYS A 217 -16.81 7.86 10.95
N ASN A 218 -16.50 7.85 9.67
CA ASN A 218 -17.10 6.93 8.70
C ASN A 218 -16.13 6.21 7.75
N ARG A 219 -14.81 6.31 7.95
CA ARG A 219 -13.87 5.61 7.07
C ARG A 219 -12.82 4.90 7.92
N GLN A 220 -12.77 3.57 7.82
CA GLN A 220 -11.51 2.85 8.03
C GLN A 220 -10.59 3.25 6.88
N ASN A 221 -9.99 4.42 6.96
CA ASN A 221 -9.10 4.93 5.95
C ASN A 221 -7.71 4.37 6.23
N TYR A 222 -7.47 3.16 5.71
CA TYR A 222 -6.19 2.48 5.90
C TYR A 222 -5.01 3.30 5.35
N HIS A 223 -5.21 4.08 4.29
CA HIS A 223 -4.20 4.98 3.75
C HIS A 223 -3.77 6.05 4.79
N GLU A 224 -4.73 6.75 5.37
CA GLU A 224 -4.44 7.76 6.40
C GLU A 224 -3.85 7.13 7.66
N PHE A 225 -4.34 5.96 8.06
CA PHE A 225 -3.81 5.23 9.20
C PHE A 225 -2.33 4.86 8.98
N PHE A 226 -2.00 4.28 7.82
CA PHE A 226 -0.65 3.88 7.49
C PHE A 226 0.29 5.09 7.37
N THR A 227 -0.10 6.13 6.63
CA THR A 227 0.74 7.33 6.44
C THR A 227 0.92 8.12 7.73
N THR A 228 -0.10 8.17 8.60
CA THR A 228 0.03 8.74 9.95
C THR A 228 0.98 7.92 10.82
N ALA A 229 0.90 6.59 10.78
CA ALA A 229 1.86 5.73 11.46
C ALA A 229 3.28 6.00 10.97
N TYR A 230 3.50 6.10 9.66
CA TYR A 230 4.81 6.42 9.11
C TYR A 230 5.36 7.76 9.61
N LEU A 231 4.51 8.79 9.61
CA LEU A 231 4.86 10.13 10.08
C LEU A 231 5.22 10.15 11.56
N LEU A 232 4.46 9.46 12.41
CA LEU A 232 4.73 9.37 13.84
C LEU A 232 6.06 8.67 14.14
N LEU A 233 6.48 7.67 13.38
CA LEU A 233 7.83 7.09 13.51
C LEU A 233 8.92 8.15 13.35
N ASP A 234 8.75 9.07 12.41
CA ASP A 234 9.69 10.16 12.22
C ASP A 234 9.64 11.18 13.36
N MET A 235 8.44 11.56 13.79
CA MET A 235 8.24 12.56 14.84
C MET A 235 8.85 12.15 16.19
N ILE A 236 8.74 10.87 16.57
CA ILE A 236 9.36 10.34 17.81
C ILE A 236 10.86 10.09 17.68
N GLY A 237 11.42 10.35 16.50
CA GLY A 237 12.86 10.27 16.26
C GLY A 237 13.38 8.91 15.83
N TYR A 238 12.53 7.97 15.39
CA TYR A 238 12.99 6.67 14.91
C TYR A 238 13.67 6.78 13.55
N LYS A 239 14.96 6.39 13.48
CA LYS A 239 15.79 6.42 12.24
C LYS A 239 15.82 7.78 11.53
N THR A 240 15.66 8.86 12.27
CA THR A 240 15.76 10.21 11.70
C THR A 240 17.20 10.71 11.67
N ASP A 241 17.50 11.71 10.86
CA ASP A 241 18.75 12.43 10.95
C ASP A 241 18.84 13.20 12.27
N LYS A 242 20.06 13.39 12.75
CA LYS A 242 20.32 14.13 14.00
C LYS A 242 19.65 15.51 14.01
N LEU A 243 19.55 16.14 12.87
CA LEU A 243 18.73 17.34 12.64
C LEU A 243 18.33 17.36 11.15
N PRO A 244 17.05 17.59 10.79
CA PRO A 244 16.65 17.76 9.40
C PRO A 244 17.48 18.86 8.74
N LYS A 245 17.85 18.67 7.48
CA LYS A 245 18.41 19.76 6.67
C LYS A 245 17.32 20.79 6.44
N GLN A 246 17.71 22.00 6.05
CA GLN A 246 16.73 23.06 5.76
C GLN A 246 15.73 22.69 4.63
N SER A 247 16.15 21.74 3.76
CA SER A 247 15.30 21.17 2.71
C SER A 247 14.35 20.05 3.18
N ASP A 248 14.56 19.52 4.39
CA ASP A 248 13.77 18.40 4.92
C ASP A 248 12.58 18.97 5.69
N ASN A 249 11.43 18.97 5.08
CA ASN A 249 10.16 19.37 5.69
C ASN A 249 9.24 18.16 5.90
N MET A 250 8.14 18.38 6.59
CA MET A 250 7.18 17.32 6.88
C MET A 250 6.50 16.76 5.60
N GLN A 251 6.37 17.57 4.56
CA GLN A 251 5.82 17.15 3.28
C GLN A 251 6.67 16.05 2.60
N ASN A 252 8.01 16.11 2.76
CA ASN A 252 8.89 15.05 2.25
C ASN A 252 8.65 13.73 2.99
N ILE A 253 8.45 13.80 4.32
CA ILE A 253 8.19 12.61 5.13
C ILE A 253 6.81 12.02 4.82
N GLN A 254 5.83 12.89 4.56
CA GLN A 254 4.51 12.46 4.11
C GLN A 254 4.60 11.75 2.75
N ALA A 255 5.34 12.32 1.79
CA ALA A 255 5.58 11.69 0.49
C ALA A 255 6.26 10.32 0.63
N ASP A 256 7.26 10.20 1.51
CA ASP A 256 7.89 8.92 1.85
C ASP A 256 6.87 7.91 2.42
N GLY A 257 5.98 8.36 3.30
CA GLY A 257 4.90 7.55 3.86
C GLY A 257 3.92 7.06 2.78
N GLU A 258 3.58 7.93 1.83
CA GLU A 258 2.73 7.57 0.68
C GLU A 258 3.44 6.59 -0.26
N HIS A 259 4.72 6.80 -0.58
CA HIS A 259 5.50 5.82 -1.35
C HIS A 259 5.54 4.45 -0.66
N SER A 260 5.75 4.44 0.65
CA SER A 260 5.71 3.22 1.46
C SER A 260 4.32 2.56 1.41
N PHE A 261 3.25 3.34 1.55
CA PHE A 261 1.89 2.82 1.48
C PHE A 261 1.60 2.16 0.13
N TYR A 262 1.81 2.89 -0.97
CA TYR A 262 1.56 2.35 -2.32
C TYR A 262 2.50 1.19 -2.66
N GLY A 263 3.76 1.25 -2.23
CA GLY A 263 4.72 0.16 -2.37
C GLY A 263 4.25 -1.13 -1.69
N GLY A 264 3.53 -1.03 -0.56
CA GLY A 264 2.93 -2.16 0.15
C GLY A 264 1.86 -2.93 -0.65
N HIS A 265 1.41 -2.38 -1.77
CA HIS A 265 0.48 -3.03 -2.69
C HIS A 265 1.17 -3.68 -3.91
N CYS A 266 2.51 -3.71 -3.92
CA CYS A 266 3.33 -4.36 -4.94
C CYS A 266 4.09 -5.56 -4.34
N ASP A 267 4.64 -6.43 -5.19
CA ASP A 267 5.47 -7.56 -4.74
C ASP A 267 6.78 -7.07 -4.12
N TYR A 268 7.31 -5.98 -4.67
CA TYR A 268 8.57 -5.37 -4.25
C TYR A 268 8.41 -3.86 -4.09
N PHE A 269 8.95 -3.34 -3.01
CA PHE A 269 9.14 -1.91 -2.80
C PHE A 269 10.63 -1.58 -2.89
N VAL A 270 11.02 -0.82 -3.90
CA VAL A 270 12.42 -0.52 -4.20
C VAL A 270 12.72 0.96 -3.97
N ALA A 271 13.60 1.25 -3.04
CA ALA A 271 13.97 2.61 -2.71
C ALA A 271 15.47 2.75 -2.43
N ILE A 272 16.05 3.90 -2.82
CA ILE A 272 17.46 4.23 -2.54
C ILE A 272 17.59 4.67 -1.08
N ASP A 273 16.64 5.45 -0.57
CA ASP A 273 16.69 5.97 0.80
C ASP A 273 16.62 4.84 1.83
N LYS A 274 17.67 4.76 2.65
CA LYS A 274 17.81 3.73 3.68
C LYS A 274 16.75 3.86 4.78
N LYS A 275 16.35 5.09 5.11
CA LYS A 275 15.42 5.34 6.21
C LYS A 275 14.00 5.01 5.78
N LEU A 276 13.64 5.41 4.55
CA LEU A 276 12.39 5.02 3.92
C LEU A 276 12.25 3.49 3.93
N ARG A 277 13.28 2.76 3.49
CA ARG A 277 13.25 1.28 3.52
C ARG A 277 13.05 0.72 4.92
N ILE A 278 13.80 1.20 5.93
CA ILE A 278 13.70 0.68 7.29
C ILE A 278 12.33 0.96 7.90
N LYS A 279 11.80 2.19 7.77
CA LYS A 279 10.46 2.53 8.27
C LYS A 279 9.37 1.72 7.57
N SER A 280 9.50 1.50 6.26
CA SER A 280 8.60 0.62 5.51
C SER A 280 8.64 -0.81 6.03
N GLN A 281 9.83 -1.38 6.28
CA GLN A 281 9.97 -2.73 6.85
C GLN A 281 9.29 -2.85 8.22
N VAL A 282 9.39 -1.82 9.07
CA VAL A 282 8.71 -1.78 10.37
C VAL A 282 7.19 -1.87 10.19
N LEU A 283 6.62 -0.99 9.38
CA LEU A 283 5.17 -0.96 9.19
C LEU A 283 4.67 -2.19 8.42
N TYR A 284 5.42 -2.68 7.44
CA TYR A 284 5.07 -3.91 6.75
C TYR A 284 5.07 -5.12 7.68
N SER A 285 6.04 -5.19 8.61
CA SER A 285 6.05 -6.22 9.64
C SER A 285 4.85 -6.10 10.58
N GLU A 286 4.54 -4.90 11.05
CA GLU A 286 3.44 -4.65 11.98
C GLU A 286 2.07 -4.97 11.36
N PHE A 287 1.86 -4.56 10.11
CA PHE A 287 0.60 -4.76 9.41
C PHE A 287 0.52 -6.05 8.60
N ASN A 288 1.51 -6.94 8.73
CA ASN A 288 1.59 -8.18 7.95
C ASN A 288 1.53 -7.96 6.43
N VAL A 289 2.19 -6.90 5.94
CA VAL A 289 2.34 -6.63 4.51
C VAL A 289 3.47 -7.51 3.96
N PRO A 290 3.21 -8.40 2.99
CA PRO A 290 4.22 -9.37 2.52
C PRO A 290 5.24 -8.78 1.53
N THR A 291 5.11 -7.52 1.16
CA THR A 291 5.97 -6.82 0.20
C THR A 291 7.44 -6.84 0.64
N ILE A 292 8.32 -7.22 -0.27
CA ILE A 292 9.76 -7.27 -0.02
C ILE A 292 10.36 -5.89 -0.29
N VAL A 293 11.02 -5.31 0.73
CA VAL A 293 11.66 -4.00 0.62
C VAL A 293 13.12 -4.16 0.23
N LEU A 294 13.52 -3.58 -0.90
CA LEU A 294 14.86 -3.75 -1.49
C LEU A 294 15.55 -2.41 -1.77
N HIS A 295 16.88 -2.45 -1.74
CA HIS A 295 17.69 -1.45 -2.42
C HIS A 295 17.78 -1.80 -3.93
N PRO A 296 17.89 -0.82 -4.86
CA PRO A 296 17.99 -1.10 -6.30
C PRO A 296 19.08 -2.10 -6.71
N SER A 297 20.19 -2.16 -5.95
CA SER A 297 21.28 -3.13 -6.21
C SER A 297 20.90 -4.58 -5.88
N GLU A 298 19.88 -4.79 -5.05
CA GLU A 298 19.42 -6.11 -4.63
C GLU A 298 18.34 -6.67 -5.56
N LEU A 299 17.63 -5.77 -6.26
CA LEU A 299 16.49 -6.10 -7.09
C LEU A 299 16.83 -7.13 -8.19
N ILE A 300 17.96 -6.96 -8.88
CA ILE A 300 18.33 -7.86 -9.98
C ILE A 300 18.47 -9.29 -9.47
N SER A 301 19.27 -9.48 -8.41
CA SER A 301 19.50 -10.81 -7.85
C SER A 301 18.23 -11.45 -7.26
N GLU A 302 17.29 -10.62 -6.81
CA GLU A 302 16.00 -11.12 -6.30
C GLU A 302 15.07 -11.53 -7.44
N LEU A 303 14.95 -10.70 -8.47
CA LEU A 303 14.10 -11.00 -9.62
C LEU A 303 14.62 -12.23 -10.41
N GLU A 304 15.94 -12.42 -10.53
CA GLU A 304 16.52 -13.59 -11.18
C GLU A 304 16.13 -14.91 -10.51
N LYS A 305 15.81 -14.90 -9.21
CA LYS A 305 15.34 -16.09 -8.49
C LYS A 305 13.87 -16.41 -8.78
N VAL A 306 13.06 -15.41 -9.04
CA VAL A 306 11.59 -15.55 -9.07
C VAL A 306 10.99 -15.46 -10.47
N ILE A 307 11.71 -14.86 -11.45
CA ILE A 307 11.26 -14.85 -12.85
C ILE A 307 11.32 -16.26 -13.40
N ASP A 308 10.18 -16.76 -13.86
CA ASP A 308 10.09 -18.06 -14.50
C ASP A 308 10.60 -17.99 -15.94
N SER A 309 11.86 -18.39 -16.13
CA SER A 309 12.52 -18.46 -17.44
C SER A 309 12.63 -19.88 -17.99
N SER A 310 12.14 -20.89 -17.25
CA SER A 310 12.25 -22.30 -17.65
C SER A 310 11.28 -22.65 -18.78
N ALA A 311 11.67 -23.62 -19.59
CA ALA A 311 10.75 -24.29 -20.52
C ALA A 311 9.64 -24.96 -19.70
N LYS A 312 8.37 -24.80 -20.14
CA LYS A 312 7.20 -25.13 -19.34
C LYS A 312 6.63 -26.51 -19.69
N GLU A 313 7.50 -27.49 -19.95
CA GLU A 313 7.09 -28.82 -20.42
C GLU A 313 6.46 -29.69 -19.32
N ASP A 314 6.85 -29.51 -18.03
CA ASP A 314 6.31 -30.27 -16.90
C ASP A 314 6.09 -29.44 -15.64
N ILE A 315 5.26 -28.43 -15.76
CA ILE A 315 4.93 -27.52 -14.62
C ILE A 315 4.30 -28.32 -13.48
N LEU A 316 3.41 -29.24 -13.78
CA LEU A 316 2.68 -30.01 -12.77
C LEU A 316 3.61 -30.93 -12.00
N GLY A 317 4.51 -31.68 -12.69
CA GLY A 317 5.50 -32.53 -12.04
C GLY A 317 6.47 -31.73 -11.15
N GLU A 318 6.91 -30.57 -11.61
CA GLU A 318 7.75 -29.66 -10.81
C GLU A 318 7.02 -29.24 -9.53
N VAL A 319 5.75 -28.81 -9.64
CA VAL A 319 4.95 -28.37 -8.49
C VAL A 319 4.64 -29.51 -7.55
N ILE A 320 4.27 -30.68 -8.05
CA ILE A 320 4.04 -31.88 -7.22
C ILE A 320 5.29 -32.20 -6.40
N SER A 321 6.48 -32.16 -7.01
CA SER A 321 7.74 -32.41 -6.30
C SER A 321 8.02 -31.42 -5.18
N PHE A 322 7.47 -30.20 -5.30
CA PHE A 322 7.60 -29.12 -4.33
C PHE A 322 6.54 -29.18 -3.23
N CYS A 323 5.41 -29.85 -3.45
CA CYS A 323 4.34 -30.05 -2.47
C CYS A 323 4.76 -31.10 -1.41
N ASN A 324 5.59 -30.68 -0.47
CA ASN A 324 6.11 -31.53 0.61
C ASN A 324 5.97 -30.79 1.97
N PRO A 325 6.11 -31.49 3.13
CA PRO A 325 5.91 -30.90 4.44
C PRO A 325 6.79 -29.68 4.75
N GLU A 326 7.98 -29.59 4.14
CA GLU A 326 8.91 -28.47 4.38
C GLU A 326 8.41 -27.14 3.79
N ASN A 327 7.62 -27.23 2.74
CA ASN A 327 7.06 -26.08 2.01
C ASN A 327 5.59 -25.81 2.37
N LEU A 328 5.03 -26.60 3.28
CA LEU A 328 3.64 -26.46 3.74
C LEU A 328 3.47 -25.19 4.56
N VAL A 329 2.48 -24.38 4.19
CA VAL A 329 2.14 -23.14 4.89
C VAL A 329 0.90 -23.34 5.77
N GLU A 330 -0.09 -24.07 5.25
CA GLU A 330 -1.38 -24.27 5.91
C GLU A 330 -1.99 -25.62 5.47
N SER A 331 -2.75 -26.26 6.36
CA SER A 331 -3.47 -27.49 6.04
C SER A 331 -4.83 -27.53 6.72
N HIS A 332 -5.82 -28.05 6.01
CA HIS A 332 -7.15 -28.35 6.53
C HIS A 332 -7.45 -29.82 6.23
N PRO A 333 -7.19 -30.73 7.19
CA PRO A 333 -7.46 -32.16 7.00
C PRO A 333 -8.97 -32.43 6.94
N LEU A 334 -9.33 -33.61 6.44
CA LEU A 334 -10.69 -34.12 6.47
C LEU A 334 -11.24 -34.11 7.91
N SER A 335 -12.48 -33.67 8.05
CA SER A 335 -13.24 -33.69 9.31
C SER A 335 -14.71 -33.87 9.01
N ASP A 336 -15.55 -34.08 10.05
CA ASP A 336 -17.00 -34.16 9.91
C ASP A 336 -17.60 -32.89 9.26
N GLU A 337 -16.89 -31.76 9.34
CA GLU A 337 -17.25 -30.46 8.75
C GLU A 337 -16.59 -30.21 7.39
N ASN A 338 -15.51 -30.94 7.05
CA ASN A 338 -14.70 -30.74 5.83
C ASN A 338 -14.69 -32.04 4.99
N GLU A 339 -15.41 -32.02 3.88
CA GLU A 339 -15.41 -33.12 2.89
C GLU A 339 -14.18 -33.09 1.96
N ILE A 340 -13.38 -32.03 2.02
CA ILE A 340 -12.23 -31.79 1.15
C ILE A 340 -10.99 -31.58 2.01
N GLU A 341 -9.97 -32.36 1.77
CA GLU A 341 -8.66 -32.17 2.36
C GLU A 341 -7.85 -31.15 1.55
N THR A 342 -7.31 -30.12 2.20
CA THR A 342 -6.54 -29.09 1.50
C THR A 342 -5.19 -28.81 2.14
N TYR A 343 -4.18 -28.62 1.28
CA TYR A 343 -2.81 -28.28 1.65
C TYR A 343 -2.33 -27.10 0.82
N ALA A 344 -1.82 -26.08 1.48
CA ALA A 344 -1.39 -24.85 0.85
C ALA A 344 0.13 -24.69 0.92
N TYR A 345 0.76 -24.41 -0.21
CA TYR A 345 2.21 -24.30 -0.36
C TYR A 345 2.61 -22.99 -1.00
N LYS A 346 3.68 -22.37 -0.49
CA LYS A 346 4.32 -21.23 -1.14
C LYS A 346 5.30 -21.75 -2.19
N LEU A 347 5.19 -21.30 -3.42
CA LEU A 347 6.05 -21.73 -4.52
C LEU A 347 7.40 -20.99 -4.53
N PRO A 348 8.48 -21.60 -5.04
CA PRO A 348 9.82 -21.02 -5.04
C PRO A 348 10.00 -19.89 -6.05
N LYS A 349 9.17 -19.83 -7.08
CA LYS A 349 9.17 -18.82 -8.14
C LYS A 349 7.74 -18.44 -8.51
N PHE A 350 7.60 -17.43 -9.37
CA PHE A 350 6.30 -17.06 -9.94
C PHE A 350 6.05 -17.88 -11.22
N TYR A 351 5.26 -18.94 -11.13
CA TYR A 351 4.84 -19.72 -12.30
C TYR A 351 3.99 -18.85 -13.23
N PHE A 352 4.28 -18.94 -14.51
CA PHE A 352 3.75 -18.02 -15.54
C PHE A 352 4.01 -16.53 -15.21
N ASN A 353 5.05 -16.25 -14.40
CA ASN A 353 5.36 -14.94 -13.85
C ASN A 353 4.20 -14.27 -13.10
N TYR A 354 3.30 -15.06 -12.54
CA TYR A 354 2.13 -14.61 -11.82
C TYR A 354 1.85 -15.41 -10.54
N PHE A 355 1.77 -16.74 -10.61
CA PHE A 355 1.37 -17.59 -9.49
C PHE A 355 2.55 -17.94 -8.59
N ASN A 356 2.43 -17.63 -7.30
CA ASN A 356 3.46 -17.93 -6.29
C ASN A 356 2.96 -18.82 -5.15
N TYR A 357 1.76 -19.37 -5.31
CA TYR A 357 1.10 -20.17 -4.29
C TYR A 357 0.27 -21.26 -4.93
N VAL A 358 0.19 -22.42 -4.30
CA VAL A 358 -0.65 -23.53 -4.78
C VAL A 358 -1.42 -24.13 -3.61
N ILE A 359 -2.67 -24.44 -3.86
CA ILE A 359 -3.53 -25.22 -2.96
C ILE A 359 -3.76 -26.57 -3.62
N GLN A 360 -3.28 -27.62 -2.97
CA GLN A 360 -3.62 -29.00 -3.32
C GLN A 360 -4.93 -29.37 -2.60
N SER A 361 -5.93 -29.81 -3.32
CA SER A 361 -7.20 -30.29 -2.79
C SER A 361 -7.39 -31.75 -3.15
N ILE A 362 -7.72 -32.57 -2.18
CA ILE A 362 -8.01 -34.00 -2.34
C ILE A 362 -9.49 -34.23 -2.03
N ILE A 363 -10.22 -34.71 -3.02
CA ILE A 363 -11.66 -35.01 -2.93
C ILE A 363 -11.81 -36.51 -3.11
N GLU A 364 -11.72 -37.27 -2.01
CA GLU A 364 -11.73 -38.74 -2.03
C GLU A 364 -13.00 -39.29 -2.66
N LYS A 365 -14.15 -38.70 -2.35
CA LYS A 365 -15.47 -39.13 -2.85
C LYS A 365 -15.55 -39.17 -4.39
N ASP A 366 -14.86 -38.23 -5.04
CA ASP A 366 -14.91 -38.05 -6.48
C ASP A 366 -13.65 -38.60 -7.18
N ASN A 367 -12.70 -39.13 -6.41
CA ASN A 367 -11.37 -39.54 -6.91
C ASN A 367 -10.66 -38.42 -7.67
N ILE A 368 -10.66 -37.21 -7.10
CA ILE A 368 -10.08 -36.00 -7.71
C ILE A 368 -8.95 -35.48 -6.86
N ILE A 369 -7.84 -35.11 -7.52
CA ILE A 369 -6.83 -34.21 -6.96
C ILE A 369 -6.80 -32.94 -7.80
N ALA A 370 -6.92 -31.80 -7.14
CA ALA A 370 -6.81 -30.51 -7.80
C ALA A 370 -5.65 -29.70 -7.24
N PHE A 371 -4.91 -29.03 -8.13
CA PHE A 371 -3.89 -28.04 -7.80
C PHE A 371 -4.37 -26.69 -8.30
N THR A 372 -4.72 -25.80 -7.35
CA THR A 372 -5.17 -24.44 -7.64
C THR A 372 -4.01 -23.47 -7.45
N PHE A 373 -3.48 -22.98 -8.54
CA PHE A 373 -2.45 -21.94 -8.52
C PHE A 373 -3.08 -20.58 -8.29
N ARG A 374 -2.47 -19.80 -7.38
CA ARG A 374 -2.97 -18.49 -6.95
C ARG A 374 -1.80 -17.51 -6.79
N LYS A 375 -2.13 -16.22 -6.82
CA LYS A 375 -1.26 -15.17 -6.35
C LYS A 375 -1.65 -14.83 -4.91
N ALA A 376 -0.79 -15.18 -3.95
CA ALA A 376 -1.10 -15.03 -2.53
C ALA A 376 -0.44 -13.79 -1.96
N PHE A 377 -1.25 -12.78 -1.63
CA PHE A 377 -0.85 -11.59 -0.87
C PHE A 377 -1.96 -11.21 0.10
N LYS A 378 -1.63 -11.15 1.40
CA LYS A 378 -2.62 -10.81 2.43
C LYS A 378 -3.18 -9.40 2.26
N ASN A 379 -2.33 -8.44 1.88
CA ASN A 379 -2.71 -7.04 1.69
C ASN A 379 -2.75 -6.62 0.21
N TYR A 380 -2.66 -7.59 -0.69
CA TYR A 380 -2.86 -7.30 -2.09
C TYR A 380 -4.33 -6.94 -2.27
N SER A 381 -4.58 -5.69 -2.56
CA SER A 381 -5.93 -5.20 -2.82
C SER A 381 -6.59 -6.01 -3.94
N ARG A 382 -7.91 -6.04 -4.00
CA ARG A 382 -8.68 -6.82 -4.97
C ARG A 382 -8.44 -6.45 -6.44
N PHE A 383 -7.46 -5.60 -6.70
CA PHE A 383 -7.11 -5.23 -8.05
C PHE A 383 -5.96 -6.08 -8.58
N ILE A 384 -5.92 -6.20 -9.89
CA ILE A 384 -4.80 -6.65 -10.69
C ILE A 384 -4.52 -5.58 -11.73
N TYR A 385 -3.27 -5.46 -12.17
CA TYR A 385 -2.97 -4.56 -13.27
C TYR A 385 -3.45 -5.17 -14.57
N PHE A 386 -4.07 -4.37 -15.43
CA PHE A 386 -4.71 -4.87 -16.65
C PHE A 386 -3.76 -5.64 -17.57
N THR A 387 -2.49 -5.29 -17.63
CA THR A 387 -1.48 -6.01 -18.40
C THR A 387 -1.00 -7.30 -17.74
N GLU A 388 -1.14 -7.46 -16.42
CA GLU A 388 -0.77 -8.72 -15.75
C GLU A 388 -1.64 -9.89 -16.22
N PRO A 389 -3.00 -9.82 -16.19
CA PRO A 389 -3.82 -10.92 -16.67
C PRO A 389 -3.72 -11.12 -18.17
N GLU A 390 -3.52 -10.08 -18.98
CA GLU A 390 -3.30 -10.23 -20.41
C GLU A 390 -2.03 -11.06 -20.69
N ARG A 391 -0.91 -10.71 -20.07
CA ARG A 391 0.37 -11.41 -20.18
C ARG A 391 0.28 -12.83 -19.64
N LEU A 392 -0.47 -13.02 -18.55
CA LEU A 392 -0.72 -14.35 -17.98
C LEU A 392 -1.47 -15.24 -18.98
N ILE A 393 -2.55 -14.75 -19.57
CA ILE A 393 -3.33 -15.49 -20.57
C ILE A 393 -2.44 -15.86 -21.76
N ASP A 394 -1.70 -14.88 -22.31
CA ASP A 394 -0.79 -15.12 -23.42
C ASP A 394 0.22 -16.24 -23.09
N SER A 395 0.83 -16.18 -21.92
CA SER A 395 1.82 -17.16 -21.46
C SER A 395 1.23 -18.57 -21.26
N ILE A 396 0.00 -18.67 -20.76
CA ILE A 396 -0.68 -19.95 -20.54
C ILE A 396 -1.14 -20.54 -21.89
N VAL A 397 -1.72 -19.71 -22.76
CA VAL A 397 -2.13 -20.14 -24.10
C VAL A 397 -0.93 -20.57 -24.95
N GLU A 398 0.19 -19.84 -24.87
CA GLU A 398 1.44 -20.24 -25.54
C GLU A 398 1.94 -21.62 -25.05
N THR A 399 1.75 -21.89 -23.75
CA THR A 399 2.21 -23.16 -23.14
C THR A 399 1.33 -24.35 -23.54
N PHE A 400 0.01 -24.19 -23.50
CA PHE A 400 -0.94 -25.30 -23.72
C PHE A 400 -1.51 -25.35 -25.13
N GLY A 401 -1.40 -24.27 -25.89
CA GLY A 401 -1.97 -24.20 -27.26
C GLY A 401 -3.48 -24.24 -27.29
N GLY A 402 -4.03 -24.70 -28.42
CA GLY A 402 -5.46 -25.06 -28.54
C GLY A 402 -6.44 -23.90 -28.80
N TYR A 403 -5.95 -22.67 -28.88
CA TYR A 403 -6.76 -21.49 -29.19
C TYR A 403 -6.23 -20.74 -30.41
N GLU A 404 -7.14 -20.34 -31.32
CA GLU A 404 -6.80 -19.47 -32.44
C GLU A 404 -6.49 -18.06 -31.92
N LYS A 405 -5.51 -17.36 -32.50
CA LYS A 405 -5.06 -16.05 -32.05
C LYS A 405 -6.19 -15.02 -31.95
N HIS A 406 -7.13 -15.01 -32.88
CA HIS A 406 -8.27 -14.09 -32.89
C HIS A 406 -9.21 -14.34 -31.70
N ASP A 407 -9.50 -15.62 -31.42
CA ASP A 407 -10.37 -16.01 -30.31
C ASP A 407 -9.74 -15.65 -28.94
N VAL A 408 -8.41 -15.81 -28.83
CA VAL A 408 -7.66 -15.40 -27.63
C VAL A 408 -7.81 -13.92 -27.34
N GLU A 409 -7.67 -13.05 -28.35
CA GLU A 409 -7.78 -11.60 -28.15
C GLU A 409 -9.19 -11.20 -27.70
N GLU A 410 -10.23 -11.81 -28.25
CA GLU A 410 -11.61 -11.54 -27.84
C GLU A 410 -11.87 -12.05 -26.41
N LEU A 411 -11.49 -13.29 -26.11
CA LEU A 411 -11.65 -13.87 -24.78
C LEU A 411 -10.83 -13.13 -23.71
N LYS A 412 -9.61 -12.72 -24.06
CA LYS A 412 -8.73 -11.93 -23.19
C LYS A 412 -9.38 -10.59 -22.83
N LYS A 413 -9.95 -9.88 -23.83
CA LYS A 413 -10.67 -8.63 -23.60
C LYS A 413 -11.84 -8.84 -22.64
N LYS A 414 -12.66 -9.85 -22.87
CA LYS A 414 -13.78 -10.19 -22.00
C LYS A 414 -13.32 -10.59 -20.60
N PHE A 415 -12.26 -11.40 -20.49
CA PHE A 415 -11.70 -11.80 -19.21
C PHE A 415 -11.17 -10.61 -18.41
N VAL A 416 -10.49 -9.64 -19.04
CA VAL A 416 -9.80 -8.56 -18.33
C VAL A 416 -10.74 -7.40 -18.00
N TYR A 417 -11.54 -6.96 -18.98
CA TYR A 417 -12.29 -5.70 -18.92
C TYR A 417 -13.80 -5.85 -18.72
N GLU A 418 -14.34 -7.04 -19.00
CA GLU A 418 -15.77 -7.29 -18.84
C GLU A 418 -15.99 -8.18 -17.60
N ASP A 419 -17.13 -8.03 -16.93
CA ASP A 419 -17.43 -8.84 -15.73
C ASP A 419 -18.05 -10.21 -16.09
N GLU A 420 -17.61 -10.76 -17.23
CA GLU A 420 -18.03 -12.08 -17.69
C GLU A 420 -17.15 -13.16 -17.05
N ASN A 421 -17.77 -14.27 -16.68
CA ASN A 421 -17.06 -15.47 -16.18
C ASN A 421 -16.51 -16.27 -17.34
N ILE A 422 -15.45 -15.76 -17.96
CA ILE A 422 -14.72 -16.45 -19.04
C ILE A 422 -13.84 -17.53 -18.40
N VAL A 423 -13.87 -18.74 -18.99
CA VAL A 423 -13.02 -19.86 -18.62
C VAL A 423 -12.25 -20.31 -19.84
N PHE A 424 -10.92 -20.30 -19.75
CA PHE A 424 -10.07 -21.02 -20.70
C PHE A 424 -9.90 -22.45 -20.20
N GLU A 425 -10.18 -23.44 -21.04
CA GLU A 425 -10.15 -24.85 -20.68
C GLU A 425 -9.31 -25.67 -21.63
N TRP A 426 -8.44 -26.51 -21.09
CA TRP A 426 -7.65 -27.50 -21.82
C TRP A 426 -7.93 -28.89 -21.22
N ARG A 427 -8.11 -29.88 -22.07
CA ARG A 427 -8.37 -31.25 -21.66
C ARG A 427 -7.18 -32.12 -22.02
N PHE A 428 -6.81 -33.03 -21.13
CA PHE A 428 -5.83 -34.07 -21.32
C PHE A 428 -6.41 -35.43 -20.86
N GLU A 429 -5.69 -36.52 -21.06
CA GLU A 429 -6.24 -37.87 -20.86
C GLU A 429 -6.85 -38.10 -19.48
N ASP A 430 -6.15 -37.61 -18.42
CA ASP A 430 -6.55 -37.86 -17.03
C ASP A 430 -7.06 -36.59 -16.32
N GLY A 431 -7.41 -35.50 -17.05
CA GLY A 431 -7.83 -34.32 -16.36
C GLY A 431 -8.13 -33.08 -17.22
N ILE A 432 -8.24 -31.96 -16.53
CA ILE A 432 -8.62 -30.67 -17.11
C ILE A 432 -7.76 -29.57 -16.49
N ILE A 433 -7.31 -28.62 -17.33
CA ILE A 433 -6.71 -27.37 -16.88
C ILE A 433 -7.72 -26.24 -17.13
N ARG A 434 -7.93 -25.37 -16.13
CA ARG A 434 -8.83 -24.22 -16.26
C ARG A 434 -8.18 -22.95 -15.73
N LEU A 435 -8.14 -21.93 -16.58
CA LEU A 435 -7.85 -20.56 -16.15
C LEU A 435 -9.18 -19.82 -16.05
N GLN A 436 -9.49 -19.29 -14.88
CA GLN A 436 -10.72 -18.57 -14.60
C GLN A 436 -10.50 -17.50 -13.54
N LYS A 437 -11.47 -16.61 -13.34
CA LYS A 437 -11.48 -15.71 -12.18
C LYS A 437 -11.99 -16.45 -10.96
N GLU A 438 -11.35 -16.22 -9.81
CA GLU A 438 -11.89 -16.62 -8.52
C GLU A 438 -13.14 -15.77 -8.21
N GLU A 439 -14.17 -16.38 -7.68
CA GLU A 439 -15.47 -15.74 -7.51
C GLU A 439 -15.41 -14.52 -6.59
N ASP A 440 -14.77 -14.66 -5.43
CA ASP A 440 -14.72 -13.62 -4.40
C ASP A 440 -13.73 -12.49 -4.73
N THR A 441 -12.54 -12.84 -5.20
CA THR A 441 -11.44 -11.89 -5.39
C THR A 441 -11.37 -11.32 -6.79
N LYS A 442 -12.05 -11.95 -7.76
CA LYS A 442 -11.99 -11.68 -9.21
C LYS A 442 -10.58 -11.82 -9.79
N ARG A 443 -9.66 -12.47 -9.08
CA ARG A 443 -8.28 -12.71 -9.53
C ARG A 443 -8.19 -13.97 -10.39
N PRO A 444 -7.26 -14.01 -11.36
CA PRO A 444 -6.97 -15.23 -12.09
C PRO A 444 -6.53 -16.34 -11.15
N ILE A 445 -7.09 -17.52 -11.35
CA ILE A 445 -6.63 -18.80 -10.78
C ILE A 445 -6.47 -19.81 -11.89
N LEU A 446 -5.46 -20.69 -11.77
CA LEU A 446 -5.24 -21.80 -12.69
C LEU A 446 -5.42 -23.12 -11.95
N ASN A 447 -6.40 -23.90 -12.38
CA ASN A 447 -6.72 -25.17 -11.77
C ASN A 447 -6.23 -26.31 -12.68
N TYR A 448 -5.42 -27.22 -12.13
CA TYR A 448 -5.17 -28.54 -12.68
C TYR A 448 -6.02 -29.53 -11.93
N ILE A 449 -6.98 -30.14 -12.59
CA ILE A 449 -7.93 -31.10 -12.01
C ILE A 449 -7.59 -32.49 -12.61
N ILE A 450 -7.18 -33.42 -11.77
CA ILE A 450 -6.74 -34.75 -12.15
C ILE A 450 -7.78 -35.77 -11.64
N TYR A 451 -8.27 -36.61 -12.53
CA TYR A 451 -9.17 -37.71 -12.21
C TYR A 451 -8.35 -38.98 -11.95
N LEU A 452 -8.41 -39.51 -10.74
CA LEU A 452 -7.74 -40.74 -10.36
C LEU A 452 -8.55 -41.94 -10.89
N ASN A 453 -8.17 -42.48 -12.05
CA ASN A 453 -8.81 -43.68 -12.56
C ASN A 453 -8.49 -44.87 -11.65
N GLU A 454 -9.49 -45.72 -11.33
CA GLU A 454 -9.33 -46.96 -10.52
C GLU A 454 -8.29 -47.93 -11.09
N LYS A 455 -7.83 -47.76 -12.34
CA LYS A 455 -6.85 -48.60 -12.99
C LYS A 455 -5.39 -48.38 -12.56
N ASN A 456 -5.08 -47.28 -11.87
CA ASN A 456 -3.72 -46.94 -11.46
C ASN A 456 -3.49 -47.00 -9.94
N SER A 457 -4.38 -47.61 -9.18
CA SER A 457 -4.11 -47.89 -7.77
C SER A 457 -2.94 -48.89 -7.70
N PRO A 458 -1.79 -48.57 -7.06
CA PRO A 458 -0.75 -49.54 -6.84
C PRO A 458 -1.35 -50.68 -6.03
N ALA A 459 -1.49 -51.85 -6.64
CA ALA A 459 -1.94 -53.04 -5.98
C ALA A 459 -1.17 -53.19 -4.66
N SER A 460 -1.91 -53.22 -3.56
CA SER A 460 -1.41 -53.56 -2.24
C SER A 460 -0.51 -54.81 -2.36
N ALA A 461 0.81 -54.58 -2.34
CA ALA A 461 1.77 -55.68 -2.19
C ALA A 461 1.53 -56.29 -0.81
N GLY A 462 0.99 -57.51 -0.81
CA GLY A 462 0.79 -58.33 0.35
C GLY A 462 2.07 -58.82 1.01
#